data_771219b8a46bae515c62caa34a63eef3
#
_entry.id   771219b8a46bae515c62caa34a63eef3
#
_cell.length_a   1.000
_cell.length_b   1.000
_cell.length_c   1.000
_cell.angle_alpha   90.00
_cell.angle_beta   90.00
_cell.angle_gamma   90.00
#
_symmetry.space_group_name_H-M   'P 1'
#
loop_
_entity.id
_entity.type
_entity.pdbx_description
1 polymer ?
#
loop_
_entity_poly.entity_id
_entity_poly.type
_entity_poly.pdbx_seq_one_letter_code
_entity_poly.pdbx_strand_id
1 'polypeptide(L)'
;RIAHLSGELKEIKSHRDVQRQNRQDSSTPVAAIVGYTNAGKSTLLNRLTDAGVLSEDKLFATLDPTTRALTLPNKEKVLMTDTVGFIRKLPHNLIEAFKSTLEEAKYADMIIHVVDCSNDDYERHMATVYETLKQLDVGDKPIITLFNKCDKYGELPILKDSKADYVENISARTGVGIDEFL
;
A
#
# COMPACT_ATOMS: atom_id res chain seq x y z
N ARG A 1 1.55 34.19 -0.13
CA ARG A 1 2.22 32.89 -0.42
C ARG A 1 1.51 31.74 0.31
N ILE A 2 1.25 31.84 1.63
CA ILE A 2 0.52 30.81 2.42
C ILE A 2 -0.91 30.64 1.92
N ALA A 3 -1.63 31.72 1.64
CA ALA A 3 -3.00 31.70 1.11
C ALA A 3 -3.09 31.03 -0.29
N HIS A 4 -2.08 31.21 -1.12
CA HIS A 4 -2.00 30.58 -2.45
C HIS A 4 -1.82 29.05 -2.31
N LEU A 5 -0.90 28.62 -1.45
CA LEU A 5 -0.66 27.20 -1.15
C LEU A 5 -1.88 26.53 -0.49
N SER A 6 -2.63 27.26 0.36
CA SER A 6 -3.90 26.76 0.93
C SER A 6 -4.98 26.59 -0.13
N GLY A 7 -4.98 27.45 -1.16
CA GLY A 7 -5.89 27.34 -2.31
C GLY A 7 -5.59 26.11 -3.14
N GLU A 8 -4.33 25.92 -3.51
CA GLU A 8 -3.86 24.76 -4.29
C GLU A 8 -4.13 23.43 -3.54
N LEU A 9 -3.91 23.39 -2.22
CA LEU A 9 -4.23 22.22 -1.39
C LEU A 9 -5.74 21.91 -1.38
N LYS A 10 -6.60 22.93 -1.38
CA LYS A 10 -8.06 22.73 -1.47
C LYS A 10 -8.48 22.21 -2.84
N GLU A 11 -7.90 22.70 -3.91
CA GLU A 11 -8.16 22.21 -5.26
C GLU A 11 -7.71 20.75 -5.43
N ILE A 12 -6.53 20.39 -4.94
CA ILE A 12 -6.05 19.01 -4.97
C ILE A 12 -6.98 18.09 -4.16
N LYS A 13 -7.43 18.51 -2.97
CA LYS A 13 -8.41 17.75 -2.19
C LYS A 13 -9.73 17.59 -2.96
N SER A 14 -10.27 18.66 -3.52
CA SER A 14 -11.50 18.62 -4.31
C SER A 14 -11.39 17.68 -5.52
N HIS A 15 -10.30 17.74 -6.26
CA HIS A 15 -10.05 16.81 -7.38
C HIS A 15 -9.98 15.34 -6.94
N ARG A 16 -9.34 15.07 -5.80
CA ARG A 16 -9.29 13.71 -5.23
C ARG A 16 -10.67 13.25 -4.78
N ASP A 17 -11.47 14.11 -4.15
CA ASP A 17 -12.83 13.78 -3.72
C ASP A 17 -13.76 13.47 -4.89
N VAL A 18 -13.67 14.21 -5.99
CA VAL A 18 -14.40 13.93 -7.24
C VAL A 18 -13.95 12.59 -7.87
N GLN A 19 -12.66 12.32 -7.89
CA GLN A 19 -12.16 11.03 -8.38
C GLN A 19 -12.62 9.86 -7.49
N ARG A 20 -12.71 10.07 -6.17
CA ARG A 20 -13.23 9.10 -5.21
C ARG A 20 -14.72 8.83 -5.42
N GLN A 21 -15.53 9.87 -5.58
CA GLN A 21 -16.97 9.73 -5.88
C GLN A 21 -17.19 8.92 -7.17
N ASN A 22 -16.46 9.23 -8.23
CA ASN A 22 -16.54 8.48 -9.49
C ASN A 22 -16.09 7.00 -9.33
N ARG A 23 -15.24 6.68 -8.35
CA ARG A 23 -14.85 5.29 -8.04
C ARG A 23 -15.90 4.58 -7.20
N GLN A 24 -16.55 5.25 -6.26
CA GLN A 24 -17.65 4.70 -5.46
C GLN A 24 -18.90 4.39 -6.32
N ASP A 25 -19.12 5.15 -7.38
CA ASP A 25 -20.17 4.88 -8.38
C ASP A 25 -19.79 3.69 -9.32
N SER A 26 -18.52 3.31 -9.40
CA SER A 26 -18.08 2.10 -10.09
C SER A 26 -18.08 0.94 -9.10
N SER A 27 -18.76 -0.15 -9.40
CA SER A 27 -18.78 -1.39 -8.59
C SER A 27 -17.42 -2.12 -8.54
N THR A 28 -16.33 -1.45 -8.88
CA THR A 28 -14.98 -2.04 -8.94
C THR A 28 -14.31 -1.92 -7.57
N PRO A 29 -13.96 -3.04 -6.90
CA PRO A 29 -13.31 -3.03 -5.60
C PRO A 29 -11.96 -2.29 -5.64
N VAL A 30 -11.62 -1.65 -4.53
CA VAL A 30 -10.37 -0.92 -4.35
C VAL A 30 -9.52 -1.58 -3.28
N ALA A 31 -8.28 -1.94 -3.61
CA ALA A 31 -7.29 -2.46 -2.67
C ALA A 31 -6.19 -1.41 -2.45
N ALA A 32 -5.94 -1.05 -1.20
CA ALA A 32 -4.83 -0.17 -0.85
C ALA A 32 -3.60 -0.98 -0.45
N ILE A 33 -2.48 -0.73 -1.14
CA ILE A 33 -1.19 -1.34 -0.82
C ILE A 33 -0.52 -0.49 0.26
N VAL A 34 -0.36 -1.07 1.44
CA VAL A 34 0.29 -0.44 2.59
C VAL A 34 1.52 -1.23 3.01
N GLY A 35 2.41 -0.61 3.76
CA GLY A 35 3.58 -1.30 4.28
C GLY A 35 4.69 -0.32 4.64
N TYR A 36 5.67 -0.80 5.37
CA TYR A 36 6.80 0.01 5.75
C TYR A 36 7.56 0.53 4.52
N THR A 37 8.32 1.63 4.68
CA THR A 37 9.14 2.14 3.58
C THR A 37 10.12 1.07 3.09
N ASN A 38 10.34 1.00 1.78
CA ASN A 38 11.18 0.00 1.12
C ASN A 38 10.72 -1.48 1.29
N ALA A 39 9.47 -1.73 1.66
CA ALA A 39 8.91 -3.09 1.70
C ALA A 39 8.67 -3.69 0.29
N GLY A 40 8.72 -2.87 -0.76
CA GLY A 40 8.54 -3.31 -2.15
C GLY A 40 7.13 -3.10 -2.71
N LYS A 41 6.34 -2.17 -2.16
CA LYS A 41 4.97 -1.86 -2.59
C LYS A 41 4.89 -1.46 -4.07
N SER A 42 5.68 -0.49 -4.49
CA SER A 42 5.70 -0.02 -5.89
C SER A 42 6.23 -1.09 -6.84
N THR A 43 7.17 -1.93 -6.39
CA THR A 43 7.65 -3.08 -7.15
C THR A 43 6.54 -4.10 -7.35
N LEU A 44 5.73 -4.36 -6.31
CA LEU A 44 4.57 -5.24 -6.39
C LEU A 44 3.53 -4.69 -7.35
N LEU A 45 3.15 -3.40 -7.23
CA LEU A 45 2.19 -2.77 -8.14
C LEU A 45 2.66 -2.86 -9.60
N ASN A 46 3.94 -2.60 -9.87
CA ASN A 46 4.52 -2.74 -11.20
C ASN A 46 4.42 -4.16 -11.73
N ARG A 47 4.73 -5.14 -10.89
CA ARG A 47 4.65 -6.57 -11.26
C ARG A 47 3.23 -6.98 -11.62
N LEU A 48 2.24 -6.52 -10.85
CA LEU A 48 0.84 -6.88 -11.03
C LEU A 48 0.18 -6.18 -12.23
N THR A 49 0.66 -4.97 -12.61
CA THR A 49 -0.06 -4.11 -13.56
C THR A 49 0.75 -3.71 -14.79
N ASP A 50 1.98 -4.22 -14.96
CA ASP A 50 2.92 -3.79 -16.04
C ASP A 50 3.14 -2.26 -16.10
N ALA A 51 3.00 -1.57 -14.99
CA ALA A 51 2.74 -0.13 -14.93
C ALA A 51 3.99 0.76 -14.95
N GLY A 52 5.22 0.26 -15.01
CA GLY A 52 6.45 1.07 -15.13
C GLY A 52 6.61 2.20 -14.09
N VAL A 53 6.03 2.07 -12.89
CA VAL A 53 6.17 3.06 -11.82
C VAL A 53 7.61 3.04 -11.29
N LEU A 54 8.19 4.21 -11.05
CA LEU A 54 9.52 4.33 -10.45
C LEU A 54 9.58 3.56 -9.12
N SER A 55 10.21 2.39 -9.15
CA SER A 55 10.53 1.62 -7.96
C SER A 55 12.00 1.85 -7.63
N GLU A 56 12.27 2.76 -6.72
CA GLU A 56 13.62 3.00 -6.23
C GLU A 56 13.80 2.42 -4.83
N ASP A 57 14.99 1.86 -4.56
CA ASP A 57 15.41 1.43 -3.21
C ASP A 57 15.71 2.63 -2.30
N LYS A 58 14.82 3.61 -2.30
CA LYS A 58 14.91 4.83 -1.50
C LYS A 58 13.73 4.95 -0.55
N LEU A 59 13.99 5.61 0.57
CA LEU A 59 12.93 6.01 1.50
C LEU A 59 11.97 6.97 0.77
N PHE A 60 10.65 6.71 0.85
CA PHE A 60 9.61 7.54 0.22
C PHE A 60 9.71 7.63 -1.31
N ALA A 61 9.97 6.51 -1.97
CA ALA A 61 9.98 6.45 -3.44
C ALA A 61 8.62 6.88 -4.04
N THR A 62 7.51 6.59 -3.35
CA THR A 62 6.16 7.03 -3.73
C THR A 62 5.71 8.18 -2.84
N LEU A 63 5.53 9.37 -3.41
CA LEU A 63 5.00 10.55 -2.71
C LEU A 63 3.51 10.78 -3.04
N ASP A 64 3.09 10.46 -4.25
CA ASP A 64 1.70 10.55 -4.68
C ASP A 64 1.08 9.16 -4.87
N PRO A 65 -0.15 8.93 -4.39
CA PRO A 65 -0.81 7.64 -4.57
C PRO A 65 -1.00 7.35 -6.06
N THR A 66 -0.57 6.18 -6.47
CA THR A 66 -0.75 5.71 -7.84
C THR A 66 -1.79 4.59 -7.87
N THR A 67 -2.91 4.81 -8.57
CA THR A 67 -3.95 3.80 -8.73
C THR A 67 -3.87 3.16 -10.11
N ARG A 68 -3.95 1.83 -10.17
CA ARG A 68 -3.95 1.03 -11.39
C ARG A 68 -5.01 -0.05 -11.34
N ALA A 69 -5.59 -0.35 -12.50
CA ALA A 69 -6.51 -1.48 -12.63
C ALA A 69 -5.72 -2.76 -12.83
N LEU A 70 -6.01 -3.74 -11.99
CA LEU A 70 -5.56 -5.13 -12.13
C LEU A 70 -6.75 -5.97 -12.63
N THR A 71 -6.51 -6.79 -13.64
CA THR A 71 -7.48 -7.80 -14.08
C THR A 71 -7.05 -9.13 -13.51
N LEU A 72 -7.88 -9.69 -12.64
CA LEU A 72 -7.66 -11.00 -12.03
C LEU A 72 -7.84 -12.15 -13.04
N PRO A 73 -7.34 -13.36 -12.77
CA PRO A 73 -7.50 -14.53 -13.64
C PRO A 73 -8.97 -14.85 -13.97
N ASN A 74 -9.89 -14.57 -13.04
CA ASN A 74 -11.35 -14.73 -13.24
C ASN A 74 -11.98 -13.58 -14.06
N LYS A 75 -11.18 -12.66 -14.63
CA LYS A 75 -11.58 -11.48 -15.41
C LYS A 75 -12.24 -10.35 -14.60
N GLU A 76 -12.34 -10.48 -13.31
CA GLU A 76 -12.75 -9.36 -12.44
C GLU A 76 -11.67 -8.29 -12.39
N LYS A 77 -12.09 -7.05 -12.16
CA LYS A 77 -11.18 -5.91 -12.06
C LYS A 77 -11.10 -5.44 -10.60
N VAL A 78 -9.89 -5.16 -10.16
CA VAL A 78 -9.60 -4.54 -8.86
C VAL A 78 -8.73 -3.30 -9.10
N LEU A 79 -9.05 -2.20 -8.44
CA LEU A 79 -8.19 -1.02 -8.44
C LEU A 79 -7.15 -1.16 -7.31
N MET A 80 -5.89 -1.16 -7.69
CA MET A 80 -4.75 -1.24 -6.78
C MET A 80 -4.18 0.17 -6.58
N THR A 81 -4.14 0.65 -5.34
CA THR A 81 -3.57 1.96 -5.01
C THR A 81 -2.30 1.79 -4.19
N ASP A 82 -1.14 2.19 -4.76
CA ASP A 82 0.11 2.29 -4.00
C ASP A 82 0.06 3.51 -3.07
N THR A 83 0.46 3.33 -1.84
CA THR A 83 0.50 4.40 -0.83
C THR A 83 1.94 4.72 -0.43
N VAL A 84 2.11 5.86 0.22
CA VAL A 84 3.40 6.22 0.83
C VAL A 84 3.82 5.18 1.87
N GLY A 85 5.11 4.83 1.88
CA GLY A 85 5.65 3.90 2.88
C GLY A 85 5.63 4.48 4.30
N PHE A 86 5.20 3.66 5.25
CA PHE A 86 5.23 4.01 6.67
C PHE A 86 6.64 4.03 7.22
N ILE A 87 6.92 4.94 8.15
CA ILE A 87 8.18 4.97 8.92
C ILE A 87 7.90 5.20 10.41
N ARG A 88 8.85 4.77 11.24
CA ARG A 88 8.85 5.13 12.67
C ARG A 88 9.13 6.63 12.82
N LYS A 89 8.40 7.28 13.72
CA LYS A 89 8.57 8.71 14.06
C LYS A 89 8.48 9.62 12.83
N LEU A 90 7.34 9.58 12.13
CA LEU A 90 7.03 10.62 11.14
C LEU A 90 7.16 12.00 11.81
N PRO A 91 7.99 12.90 11.28
CA PRO A 91 8.05 14.27 11.77
C PRO A 91 6.65 14.91 11.71
N HIS A 92 6.26 15.63 12.77
CA HIS A 92 4.90 16.19 12.89
C HIS A 92 4.48 17.06 11.69
N ASN A 93 5.42 17.76 11.07
CA ASN A 93 5.19 18.58 9.88
C ASN A 93 4.92 17.75 8.60
N LEU A 94 5.31 16.48 8.59
CA LEU A 94 5.05 15.55 7.48
C LEU A 94 3.77 14.72 7.68
N ILE A 95 3.26 14.62 8.91
CA ILE A 95 2.05 13.84 9.24
C ILE A 95 0.86 14.35 8.41
N GLU A 96 0.66 15.66 8.28
CA GLU A 96 -0.45 16.21 7.50
C GLU A 96 -0.30 15.95 6.00
N ALA A 97 0.91 16.04 5.46
CA ALA A 97 1.17 15.74 4.05
C ALA A 97 0.95 14.25 3.74
N PHE A 98 1.40 13.36 4.64
CA PHE A 98 1.19 11.92 4.49
C PHE A 98 -0.24 11.48 4.79
N LYS A 99 -0.95 12.20 5.66
CA LYS A 99 -2.33 11.88 6.01
C LYS A 99 -3.24 11.81 4.78
N SER A 100 -3.06 12.73 3.83
CA SER A 100 -3.85 12.75 2.59
C SER A 100 -3.58 11.56 1.66
N THR A 101 -2.37 11.02 1.66
CA THR A 101 -2.00 9.83 0.85
C THR A 101 -2.38 8.53 1.56
N LEU A 102 -2.35 8.52 2.88
CA LEU A 102 -2.77 7.40 3.71
C LEU A 102 -4.30 7.30 3.85
N GLU A 103 -5.01 8.40 3.61
CA GLU A 103 -6.49 8.39 3.53
C GLU A 103 -7.00 7.45 2.43
N GLU A 104 -6.21 7.13 1.40
CA GLU A 104 -6.60 6.13 0.39
C GLU A 104 -6.83 4.74 1.03
N ALA A 105 -6.09 4.39 2.09
CA ALA A 105 -6.33 3.16 2.85
C ALA A 105 -7.69 3.19 3.59
N LYS A 106 -8.14 4.37 4.02
CA LYS A 106 -9.44 4.53 4.69
C LYS A 106 -10.61 4.30 3.74
N TYR A 107 -10.45 4.62 2.47
CA TYR A 107 -11.52 4.50 1.47
C TYR A 107 -11.43 3.22 0.63
N ALA A 108 -10.38 2.43 0.78
CA ALA A 108 -10.26 1.13 0.14
C ALA A 108 -11.23 0.11 0.76
N ASP A 109 -11.60 -0.90 -0.03
CA ASP A 109 -12.44 -2.02 0.41
C ASP A 109 -11.62 -3.09 1.14
N MET A 110 -10.31 -3.19 0.81
CA MET A 110 -9.37 -4.12 1.43
C MET A 110 -7.97 -3.52 1.52
N ILE A 111 -7.17 -4.10 2.40
CA ILE A 111 -5.77 -3.71 2.63
C ILE A 111 -4.85 -4.83 2.16
N ILE A 112 -3.83 -4.49 1.38
CA ILE A 112 -2.71 -5.37 1.06
C ILE A 112 -1.49 -4.87 1.82
N HIS A 113 -1.14 -5.57 2.89
CA HIS A 113 -0.01 -5.25 3.74
C HIS A 113 1.27 -5.93 3.23
N VAL A 114 2.18 -5.16 2.65
CA VAL A 114 3.47 -5.66 2.14
C VAL A 114 4.53 -5.53 3.22
N VAL A 115 5.17 -6.64 3.56
CA VAL A 115 6.18 -6.76 4.61
C VAL A 115 7.50 -7.22 4.00
N ASP A 116 8.58 -6.50 4.24
CA ASP A 116 9.94 -6.97 3.89
C ASP A 116 10.38 -8.02 4.90
N CYS A 117 10.16 -9.28 4.59
CA CYS A 117 10.53 -10.39 5.50
C CYS A 117 12.04 -10.58 5.62
N SER A 118 12.83 -10.01 4.71
CA SER A 118 14.30 -10.09 4.77
C SER A 118 14.93 -9.14 5.79
N ASN A 119 14.13 -8.33 6.46
CA ASN A 119 14.59 -7.39 7.48
C ASN A 119 14.37 -7.99 8.88
N ASP A 120 15.38 -8.03 9.71
CA ASP A 120 15.31 -8.61 11.06
C ASP A 120 14.28 -7.90 11.96
N ASP A 121 13.98 -6.63 11.68
CA ASP A 121 12.98 -5.83 12.40
C ASP A 121 11.56 -5.90 11.78
N TYR A 122 11.26 -6.87 10.88
CA TYR A 122 9.99 -6.91 10.15
C TYR A 122 8.76 -6.90 11.06
N GLU A 123 8.78 -7.57 12.21
CA GLU A 123 7.67 -7.57 13.17
C GLU A 123 7.40 -6.18 13.75
N ARG A 124 8.46 -5.41 14.03
CA ARG A 124 8.34 -4.02 14.49
C ARG A 124 7.80 -3.12 13.39
N HIS A 125 8.19 -3.38 12.14
CA HIS A 125 7.65 -2.67 10.98
C HIS A 125 6.16 -2.96 10.82
N MET A 126 5.74 -4.21 10.94
CA MET A 126 4.32 -4.61 10.93
C MET A 126 3.54 -3.90 12.03
N ALA A 127 4.05 -3.91 13.27
CA ALA A 127 3.41 -3.23 14.40
C ALA A 127 3.22 -1.73 14.12
N THR A 128 4.23 -1.05 13.54
CA THR A 128 4.16 0.37 13.17
C THR A 128 3.07 0.64 12.12
N VAL A 129 2.94 -0.25 11.12
CA VAL A 129 1.91 -0.12 10.08
C VAL A 129 0.52 -0.26 10.71
N TYR A 130 0.29 -1.30 11.53
CA TYR A 130 -0.99 -1.52 12.19
C TYR A 130 -1.38 -0.40 13.15
N GLU A 131 -0.42 0.12 13.90
CA GLU A 131 -0.65 1.27 14.78
C GLU A 131 -1.09 2.51 13.98
N THR A 132 -0.45 2.75 12.84
CA THR A 132 -0.80 3.88 11.97
C THR A 132 -2.17 3.69 11.31
N LEU A 133 -2.50 2.48 10.82
CA LEU A 133 -3.84 2.17 10.30
C LEU A 133 -4.93 2.41 11.34
N LYS A 134 -4.67 2.04 12.59
CA LYS A 134 -5.56 2.31 13.73
C LYS A 134 -5.73 3.81 13.99
N GLN A 135 -4.64 4.57 13.97
CA GLN A 135 -4.68 6.03 14.15
C GLN A 135 -5.44 6.75 13.02
N LEU A 136 -5.44 6.19 11.82
CA LEU A 136 -6.17 6.70 10.66
C LEU A 136 -7.65 6.30 10.67
N ASP A 137 -8.07 5.49 11.62
CA ASP A 137 -9.44 4.96 11.71
C ASP A 137 -9.86 4.28 10.38
N VAL A 138 -9.02 3.37 9.91
CA VAL A 138 -9.25 2.63 8.66
C VAL A 138 -10.43 1.66 8.80
N GLY A 139 -10.77 1.27 10.02
CA GLY A 139 -11.87 0.34 10.32
C GLY A 139 -11.47 -1.13 10.12
N ASP A 140 -12.46 -2.00 10.34
CA ASP A 140 -12.31 -3.45 10.15
C ASP A 140 -12.50 -3.79 8.67
N LYS A 141 -11.39 -3.95 7.97
CA LYS A 141 -11.35 -4.31 6.55
C LYS A 141 -10.59 -5.61 6.38
N PRO A 142 -10.90 -6.41 5.35
CA PRO A 142 -10.07 -7.54 4.99
C PRO A 142 -8.61 -7.13 4.79
N ILE A 143 -7.69 -7.89 5.40
CA ILE A 143 -6.26 -7.66 5.30
C ILE A 143 -5.60 -8.89 4.69
N ILE A 144 -4.88 -8.68 3.61
CA ILE A 144 -3.97 -9.65 3.00
C ILE A 144 -2.55 -9.23 3.35
N THR A 145 -1.80 -10.08 4.05
CA THR A 145 -0.38 -9.81 4.32
C THR A 145 0.50 -10.59 3.37
N LEU A 146 1.32 -9.85 2.63
CA LEU A 146 2.30 -10.38 1.69
C LEU A 146 3.71 -10.19 2.25
N PHE A 147 4.33 -11.31 2.66
CA PHE A 147 5.73 -11.31 3.07
C PHE A 147 6.62 -11.32 1.84
N ASN A 148 7.08 -10.12 1.47
CA ASN A 148 7.84 -9.86 0.28
C ASN A 148 9.35 -10.05 0.50
N LYS A 149 10.08 -10.22 -0.59
CA LYS A 149 11.52 -10.46 -0.68
C LYS A 149 11.92 -11.86 -0.17
N CYS A 150 11.01 -12.82 -0.28
CA CYS A 150 11.26 -14.23 0.08
C CYS A 150 12.44 -14.84 -0.71
N ASP A 151 12.78 -14.27 -1.88
CA ASP A 151 13.93 -14.64 -2.69
C ASP A 151 15.30 -14.46 -2.00
N LYS A 152 15.33 -13.75 -0.88
CA LYS A 152 16.54 -13.59 -0.07
C LYS A 152 16.78 -14.70 0.95
N TYR A 153 15.83 -15.61 1.10
CA TYR A 153 15.95 -16.78 1.98
C TYR A 153 16.19 -18.05 1.17
N GLY A 154 17.07 -18.94 1.65
CA GLY A 154 17.21 -20.29 1.10
C GLY A 154 16.06 -21.20 1.49
N GLU A 155 15.65 -21.16 2.77
CA GLU A 155 14.44 -21.79 3.30
C GLU A 155 13.55 -20.70 3.91
N LEU A 156 12.29 -20.65 3.48
CA LEU A 156 11.34 -19.68 3.99
C LEU A 156 10.95 -20.02 5.44
N PRO A 157 11.12 -19.10 6.38
CA PRO A 157 10.58 -19.28 7.71
C PRO A 157 9.04 -19.29 7.66
N ILE A 158 8.41 -19.95 8.64
CA ILE A 158 6.97 -19.89 8.80
C ILE A 158 6.61 -18.49 9.33
N LEU A 159 6.20 -17.62 8.43
CA LEU A 159 5.77 -16.26 8.77
C LEU A 159 4.27 -16.24 9.05
N LYS A 160 3.86 -15.49 10.07
CA LYS A 160 2.46 -15.40 10.50
C LYS A 160 2.08 -13.96 10.76
N ASP A 161 0.84 -13.65 10.42
CA ASP A 161 0.19 -12.42 10.80
C ASP A 161 -1.22 -12.75 11.36
N SER A 162 -1.39 -12.60 12.67
CA SER A 162 -2.66 -12.92 13.34
C SER A 162 -3.78 -11.92 13.08
N LYS A 163 -3.47 -10.81 12.40
CA LYS A 163 -4.43 -9.75 12.05
C LYS A 163 -4.87 -9.82 10.59
N ALA A 164 -4.21 -10.64 9.80
CA ALA A 164 -4.54 -10.82 8.40
C ALA A 164 -5.54 -11.97 8.20
N ASP A 165 -6.45 -11.79 7.24
CA ASP A 165 -7.38 -12.83 6.80
C ASP A 165 -6.68 -13.84 5.88
N TYR A 166 -5.65 -13.39 5.16
CA TYR A 166 -4.85 -14.21 4.28
C TYR A 166 -3.38 -13.80 4.33
N VAL A 167 -2.48 -14.76 4.22
CA VAL A 167 -1.02 -14.55 4.27
C VAL A 167 -0.36 -15.32 3.15
N GLU A 168 0.53 -14.67 2.39
CA GLU A 168 1.32 -15.30 1.35
C GLU A 168 2.77 -14.82 1.36
N ASN A 169 3.69 -15.69 0.94
CA ASN A 169 5.11 -15.37 0.79
C ASN A 169 5.41 -15.09 -0.68
N ILE A 170 5.87 -13.90 -0.98
CA ILE A 170 6.10 -13.47 -2.36
C ILE A 170 7.50 -12.91 -2.58
N SER A 171 7.90 -12.87 -3.83
CA SER A 171 8.95 -11.98 -4.30
C SER A 171 8.42 -11.12 -5.46
N ALA A 172 8.11 -9.87 -5.18
CA ALA A 172 7.72 -8.92 -6.20
C ALA A 172 8.79 -8.75 -7.29
N ARG A 173 10.06 -9.01 -6.95
CA ARG A 173 11.17 -8.93 -7.90
C ARG A 173 11.21 -10.11 -8.86
N THR A 174 11.09 -11.33 -8.35
CA THR A 174 11.25 -12.56 -9.16
C THR A 174 9.92 -13.09 -9.69
N GLY A 175 8.81 -12.79 -9.03
CA GLY A 175 7.48 -13.27 -9.37
C GLY A 175 7.03 -14.49 -8.55
N VAL A 176 7.89 -15.03 -7.69
CA VAL A 176 7.53 -16.16 -6.82
C VAL A 176 6.34 -15.78 -5.92
N GLY A 177 5.36 -16.67 -5.79
CA GLY A 177 4.16 -16.49 -4.95
C GLY A 177 3.12 -15.51 -5.49
N ILE A 178 3.35 -14.93 -6.68
CA ILE A 178 2.40 -13.95 -7.27
C ILE A 178 1.16 -14.63 -7.84
N ASP A 179 1.32 -15.78 -8.50
CA ASP A 179 0.21 -16.52 -9.10
C ASP A 179 -0.69 -17.14 -8.00
N GLU A 180 -0.11 -17.53 -6.87
CA GLU A 180 -0.82 -18.05 -5.70
C GLU A 180 -1.62 -16.93 -4.97
N PHE A 181 -1.11 -15.71 -5.04
CA PHE A 181 -1.77 -14.54 -4.48
C PHE A 181 -2.96 -14.09 -5.35
N LEU A 182 -2.90 -14.22 -6.67
CA LEU A 182 -3.94 -13.80 -7.63
C LEU A 182 -5.09 -14.79 -7.74
#